data_794985a4ed4a470af728dfc9d6422508
#
_entry.id   794985a4ed4a470af728dfc9d6422508
#
_cell.length_a   1.000
_cell.length_b   1.000
_cell.length_c   1.000
_cell.angle_alpha   90.00
_cell.angle_beta   90.00
_cell.angle_gamma   90.00
#
_symmetry.space_group_name_H-M   'P 1'
#
loop_
_entity.id
_entity.type
_entity.pdbx_description
1 polymer ?
#
loop_
_entity_poly.entity_id
_entity_poly.type
_entity_poly.pdbx_seq_one_letter_code
_entity_poly.pdbx_strand_id
1 'polypeptide(L)'
;MSALESLRNSLAESMHGATNIDSVPRSIAIQSLLHTGSRSFSHFLNAVERYLPLLRNLAAGGISSSGGVPSLEARMDILTASARFWKRNRQMVGIVLDKLMQYQIVDPTDVVSWAFASGFGNGEGPLKVDHRQWDLLKAALDKANGRVMIARKRVIALR
;
A
#
# COMPACT_ATOMS: atom_id res chain seq x y z
N MET A 1 7.56 13.51 19.77
CA MET A 1 6.24 12.92 19.47
C MET A 1 5.92 13.19 18.01
N SER A 2 5.57 12.18 17.24
CA SER A 2 5.29 12.39 15.81
C SER A 2 3.89 13.02 15.62
N ALA A 3 3.71 13.79 14.53
CA ALA A 3 2.42 14.37 14.18
C ALA A 3 1.32 13.30 14.04
N LEU A 4 1.68 12.09 13.64
CA LEU A 4 0.78 10.95 13.53
C LEU A 4 0.26 10.45 14.89
N GLU A 5 1.09 10.50 15.94
CA GLU A 5 0.65 10.15 17.31
C GLU A 5 -0.35 11.17 17.85
N SER A 6 -0.08 12.45 17.62
CA SER A 6 -1.02 13.51 18.00
C SER A 6 -2.36 13.38 17.28
N LEU A 7 -2.32 13.11 15.98
CA LEU A 7 -3.52 12.88 15.17
C LEU A 7 -4.30 11.64 15.65
N ARG A 8 -3.59 10.54 15.93
CA ARG A 8 -4.20 9.32 16.46
C ARG A 8 -4.91 9.56 17.79
N ASN A 9 -4.25 10.27 18.71
CA ASN A 9 -4.83 10.56 20.01
C ASN A 9 -6.08 11.46 19.89
N SER A 10 -6.03 12.47 19.04
CA SER A 10 -7.19 13.35 18.78
C SER A 10 -8.36 12.58 18.15
N LEU A 11 -8.07 11.65 17.24
CA LEU A 11 -9.09 10.79 16.63
C LEU A 11 -9.67 9.77 17.63
N ALA A 12 -8.83 9.22 18.51
CA ALA A 12 -9.28 8.30 19.56
C ALA A 12 -10.25 8.98 20.53
N GLU A 13 -10.00 10.24 20.87
CA GLU A 13 -10.90 11.04 21.70
C GLU A 13 -12.24 11.36 21.01
N SER A 14 -12.20 11.58 19.69
CA SER A 14 -13.37 11.95 18.90
C SER A 14 -14.26 10.77 18.51
N MET A 15 -13.70 9.58 18.42
CA MET A 15 -14.36 8.37 17.91
C MET A 15 -14.54 7.30 18.99
N HIS A 16 -15.31 7.59 20.02
CA HIS A 16 -15.71 6.62 21.02
C HIS A 16 -16.44 5.43 20.36
N GLY A 17 -15.75 4.31 20.16
CA GLY A 17 -16.33 3.05 19.69
C GLY A 17 -15.93 2.56 18.30
N ALA A 18 -15.02 3.23 17.60
CA ALA A 18 -14.53 2.73 16.32
C ALA A 18 -13.49 1.62 16.51
N THR A 19 -13.76 0.47 15.93
CA THR A 19 -12.94 -0.75 16.05
C THR A 19 -11.59 -0.68 15.33
N ASN A 20 -11.29 0.37 14.56
CA ASN A 20 -10.07 0.47 13.77
C ASN A 20 -9.48 1.89 13.73
N ILE A 21 -9.07 2.38 14.89
CA ILE A 21 -8.54 3.75 15.08
C ILE A 21 -7.25 3.98 14.27
N ASP A 22 -6.41 2.95 14.08
CA ASP A 22 -5.12 3.07 13.38
C ASP A 22 -5.25 3.13 11.86
N SER A 23 -6.37 2.69 11.29
CA SER A 23 -6.64 2.72 9.85
C SER A 23 -6.82 4.15 9.33
N VAL A 24 -7.49 5.01 10.09
CA VAL A 24 -7.79 6.39 9.68
C VAL A 24 -6.53 7.25 9.55
N PRO A 25 -5.61 7.30 10.53
CA PRO A 25 -4.33 8.01 10.40
C PRO A 25 -3.48 7.50 9.24
N ARG A 26 -3.43 6.18 9.02
CA ARG A 26 -2.71 5.61 7.87
C ARG A 26 -3.30 6.09 6.55
N SER A 27 -4.60 6.03 6.40
CA SER A 27 -5.30 6.49 5.20
C SER A 27 -5.05 7.98 4.92
N ILE A 28 -5.13 8.82 5.95
CA ILE A 28 -4.86 10.25 5.85
C ILE A 28 -3.40 10.51 5.45
N ALA A 29 -2.45 9.83 6.07
CA ALA A 29 -1.02 9.97 5.76
C ALA A 29 -0.71 9.61 4.30
N ILE A 30 -1.26 8.49 3.82
CA ILE A 30 -1.09 8.06 2.43
C ILE A 30 -1.74 9.03 1.46
N GLN A 31 -2.98 9.46 1.72
CA GLN A 31 -3.67 10.42 0.84
C GLN A 31 -2.97 11.78 0.80
N SER A 32 -2.44 12.25 1.91
CA SER A 32 -1.68 13.50 1.99
C SER A 32 -0.39 13.41 1.18
N LEU A 33 0.34 12.29 1.27
CA LEU A 33 1.54 12.02 0.48
C LEU A 33 1.22 11.97 -1.01
N LEU A 34 0.17 11.27 -1.40
CA LEU A 34 -0.27 11.17 -2.79
C LEU A 34 -0.71 12.53 -3.32
N HIS A 35 -1.40 13.34 -2.51
CA HIS A 35 -1.80 14.69 -2.88
C HIS A 35 -0.59 15.59 -3.14
N THR A 36 0.42 15.52 -2.28
CA THR A 36 1.68 16.26 -2.46
C THR A 36 2.39 15.84 -3.76
N GLY A 37 2.37 14.55 -4.08
CA GLY A 37 2.96 13.99 -5.30
C GLY A 37 2.07 14.08 -6.55
N SER A 38 0.82 14.54 -6.45
CA SER A 38 -0.16 14.46 -7.54
C SER A 38 0.11 15.39 -8.73
N ARG A 39 0.98 16.39 -8.56
CA ARG A 39 1.30 17.38 -9.60
C ARG A 39 1.97 16.78 -10.83
N SER A 40 2.85 15.81 -10.66
CA SER A 40 3.47 15.06 -11.74
C SER A 40 4.03 13.73 -11.24
N PHE A 41 4.33 12.82 -12.17
CA PHE A 41 4.95 11.53 -11.83
C PHE A 41 6.29 11.71 -11.09
N SER A 42 7.11 12.68 -11.51
CA SER A 42 8.38 12.99 -10.84
C SER A 42 8.18 13.47 -9.40
N HIS A 43 7.18 14.31 -9.16
CA HIS A 43 6.82 14.75 -7.81
C HIS A 43 6.35 13.58 -6.95
N PHE A 44 5.58 12.67 -7.53
CA PHE A 44 5.14 11.45 -6.85
C PHE A 44 6.33 10.58 -6.44
N LEU A 45 7.27 10.30 -7.34
CA LEU A 45 8.47 9.51 -7.03
C LEU A 45 9.31 10.16 -5.93
N ASN A 46 9.57 11.45 -6.03
CA ASN A 46 10.32 12.19 -5.01
C ASN A 46 9.62 12.17 -3.65
N ALA A 47 8.28 12.28 -3.62
CA ALA A 47 7.52 12.19 -2.39
C ALA A 47 7.62 10.78 -1.76
N VAL A 48 7.48 9.72 -2.57
CA VAL A 48 7.63 8.34 -2.08
C VAL A 48 9.02 8.09 -1.52
N GLU A 49 10.07 8.48 -2.24
CA GLU A 49 11.45 8.31 -1.80
C GLU A 49 11.76 9.08 -0.52
N ARG A 50 11.31 10.33 -0.44
CA ARG A 50 11.52 11.18 0.73
C ARG A 50 10.85 10.63 1.99
N TYR A 51 9.68 10.06 1.85
CA TYR A 51 8.89 9.53 2.97
C TYR A 51 8.94 8.00 3.07
N LEU A 52 9.89 7.35 2.41
CA LEU A 52 10.03 5.90 2.39
C LEU A 52 10.14 5.28 3.80
N PRO A 53 10.91 5.84 4.76
CA PRO A 53 10.94 5.30 6.13
C PRO A 53 9.58 5.35 6.82
N LEU A 54 8.83 6.45 6.61
CA LEU A 54 7.47 6.58 7.14
C LEU A 54 6.52 5.55 6.53
N LEU A 55 6.57 5.37 5.22
CA LEU A 55 5.74 4.39 4.52
C LEU A 55 6.02 2.95 4.98
N ARG A 56 7.27 2.61 5.19
CA ARG A 56 7.67 1.30 5.73
C ARG A 56 7.18 1.10 7.16
N ASN A 57 7.28 2.14 7.98
CA ASN A 57 6.75 2.10 9.35
C ASN A 57 5.23 1.90 9.35
N LEU A 58 4.50 2.63 8.52
CA LEU A 58 3.05 2.47 8.37
C LEU A 58 2.67 1.06 7.89
N ALA A 59 3.43 0.50 6.95
CA ALA A 59 3.22 -0.86 6.44
C ALA A 59 3.52 -1.95 7.49
N ALA A 60 4.39 -1.66 8.45
CA ALA A 60 4.71 -2.54 9.57
C ALA A 60 3.68 -2.49 10.72
N GLY A 61 2.62 -1.71 10.59
CA GLY A 61 1.58 -1.56 11.62
C GLY A 61 1.57 -0.20 12.29
N GLY A 62 2.57 0.65 12.04
CA GLY A 62 2.61 2.04 12.52
C GLY A 62 2.82 2.14 14.03
N ILE A 63 2.24 3.16 14.59
CA ILE A 63 2.46 3.70 15.94
C ILE A 63 2.16 2.71 17.07
N SER A 64 1.34 1.70 16.84
CA SER A 64 0.87 0.76 17.87
C SER A 64 1.67 -0.52 17.98
N SER A 65 2.50 -0.85 16.99
CA SER A 65 3.24 -2.11 17.02
C SER A 65 4.65 -1.92 17.57
N SER A 66 4.80 -2.24 18.85
CA SER A 66 6.09 -2.28 19.53
C SER A 66 7.04 -3.39 19.06
N GLY A 67 6.78 -4.03 17.93
CA GLY A 67 7.51 -5.22 17.53
C GLY A 67 7.95 -5.34 16.08
N GLY A 68 7.71 -4.35 15.21
CA GLY A 68 8.22 -4.39 13.83
C GLY A 68 7.69 -5.55 12.97
N VAL A 69 6.63 -6.23 13.41
CA VAL A 69 6.01 -7.32 12.64
C VAL A 69 5.19 -6.71 11.51
N PRO A 70 5.44 -7.14 10.24
CA PRO A 70 4.67 -6.67 9.11
C PRO A 70 3.17 -6.91 9.33
N SER A 71 2.38 -5.85 9.34
CA SER A 71 0.93 -5.93 9.49
C SER A 71 0.26 -6.05 8.13
N LEU A 72 -0.40 -7.17 7.89
CA LEU A 72 -1.19 -7.37 6.67
C LEU A 72 -2.29 -6.31 6.55
N GLU A 73 -2.96 -6.00 7.66
CA GLU A 73 -4.01 -4.99 7.72
C GLU A 73 -3.49 -3.60 7.32
N ALA A 74 -2.33 -3.19 7.85
CA ALA A 74 -1.72 -1.92 7.49
C ALA A 74 -1.38 -1.81 5.99
N ARG A 75 -0.88 -2.88 5.39
CA ARG A 75 -0.60 -2.94 3.96
C ARG A 75 -1.86 -2.91 3.11
N MET A 76 -2.93 -3.58 3.55
CA MET A 76 -4.25 -3.50 2.91
C MET A 76 -4.83 -2.09 2.96
N ASP A 77 -4.66 -1.38 4.07
CA ASP A 77 -5.08 0.03 4.21
C ASP A 77 -4.33 0.95 3.25
N ILE A 78 -3.02 0.76 3.10
CA ILE A 78 -2.18 1.52 2.15
C ILE A 78 -2.65 1.30 0.72
N LEU A 79 -2.90 0.06 0.33
CA LEU A 79 -3.41 -0.29 -1.01
C LEU A 79 -4.78 0.34 -1.26
N THR A 80 -5.68 0.24 -0.28
CA THR A 80 -7.04 0.81 -0.37
C THR A 80 -7.01 2.33 -0.46
N ALA A 81 -6.21 3.00 0.38
CA ALA A 81 -6.07 4.46 0.35
C ALA A 81 -5.51 4.95 -0.99
N SER A 82 -4.50 4.25 -1.53
CA SER A 82 -3.90 4.55 -2.82
C SER A 82 -4.90 4.40 -3.97
N ALA A 83 -5.66 3.32 -3.98
CA ALA A 83 -6.68 3.08 -4.99
C ALA A 83 -7.84 4.09 -4.91
N ARG A 84 -8.26 4.48 -3.69
CA ARG A 84 -9.29 5.51 -3.49
C ARG A 84 -8.85 6.88 -3.97
N PHE A 85 -7.61 7.26 -3.69
CA PHE A 85 -7.08 8.55 -4.13
C PHE A 85 -7.10 8.68 -5.65
N TRP A 86 -6.63 7.64 -6.35
CA TRP A 86 -6.56 7.60 -7.82
C TRP A 86 -7.77 6.94 -8.48
N LYS A 87 -8.91 6.86 -7.80
CA LYS A 87 -10.13 6.20 -8.28
C LYS A 87 -10.53 6.57 -9.70
N ARG A 88 -10.32 7.84 -10.07
CA ARG A 88 -10.63 8.37 -11.41
C ARG A 88 -9.55 8.13 -12.46
N ASN A 89 -8.34 7.79 -12.02
CA ASN A 89 -7.20 7.52 -12.91
C ASN A 89 -6.61 6.15 -12.60
N ARG A 90 -7.19 5.14 -13.22
CA ARG A 90 -6.80 3.74 -13.00
C ARG A 90 -5.38 3.42 -13.44
N GLN A 91 -4.85 4.14 -14.44
CA GLN A 91 -3.47 3.99 -14.85
C GLN A 91 -2.53 4.38 -13.72
N MET A 92 -2.83 5.48 -13.02
CA MET A 92 -2.05 5.90 -11.85
C MET A 92 -2.16 4.89 -10.71
N VAL A 93 -3.29 4.24 -10.51
CA VAL A 93 -3.40 3.14 -9.52
C VAL A 93 -2.36 2.06 -9.84
N GLY A 94 -2.29 1.58 -11.07
CA GLY A 94 -1.30 0.58 -11.49
C GLY A 94 0.14 1.02 -11.25
N ILE A 95 0.47 2.26 -11.60
CA ILE A 95 1.81 2.85 -11.41
C ILE A 95 2.15 2.95 -9.91
N VAL A 96 1.22 3.44 -9.09
CA VAL A 96 1.43 3.57 -7.64
C VAL A 96 1.65 2.22 -6.99
N LEU A 97 0.83 1.22 -7.31
CA LEU A 97 0.98 -0.13 -6.77
C LEU A 97 2.29 -0.79 -7.23
N ASP A 98 2.70 -0.58 -8.48
CA ASP A 98 4.00 -1.03 -8.99
C ASP A 98 5.16 -0.43 -8.18
N LYS A 99 5.11 0.86 -7.89
CA LYS A 99 6.13 1.54 -7.08
C LYS A 99 6.12 1.08 -5.62
N LEU A 100 4.97 0.91 -5.00
CA LEU A 100 4.87 0.36 -3.64
C LEU A 100 5.50 -1.03 -3.54
N MET A 101 5.31 -1.88 -4.55
CA MET A 101 6.00 -3.18 -4.64
C MET A 101 7.49 -3.02 -4.90
N GLN A 102 7.90 -2.10 -5.75
CA GLN A 102 9.31 -1.85 -6.07
C GLN A 102 10.11 -1.38 -4.86
N TYR A 103 9.54 -0.48 -4.06
CA TYR A 103 10.14 0.01 -2.81
C TYR A 103 9.96 -0.94 -1.63
N GLN A 104 9.34 -2.11 -1.85
CA GLN A 104 9.11 -3.13 -0.82
C GLN A 104 8.29 -2.61 0.38
N ILE A 105 7.37 -1.69 0.12
CA ILE A 105 6.39 -1.24 1.11
C ILE A 105 5.28 -2.28 1.24
N VAL A 106 4.85 -2.86 0.12
CA VAL A 106 3.92 -3.98 0.05
C VAL A 106 4.52 -5.12 -0.78
N ASP A 107 4.12 -6.34 -0.50
CA ASP A 107 4.53 -7.49 -1.30
C ASP A 107 3.57 -7.76 -2.47
N PRO A 108 4.03 -8.39 -3.55
CA PRO A 108 3.14 -8.80 -4.64
C PRO A 108 1.96 -9.67 -4.18
N THR A 109 2.17 -10.52 -3.17
CA THR A 109 1.13 -11.35 -2.55
C THR A 109 0.04 -10.52 -1.87
N ASP A 110 0.41 -9.40 -1.26
CA ASP A 110 -0.55 -8.47 -0.64
C ASP A 110 -1.43 -7.82 -1.71
N VAL A 111 -0.84 -7.41 -2.83
CA VAL A 111 -1.58 -6.81 -3.96
C VAL A 111 -2.57 -7.81 -4.54
N VAL A 112 -2.16 -9.06 -4.73
CA VAL A 112 -3.03 -10.14 -5.21
C VAL A 112 -4.18 -10.37 -4.23
N SER A 113 -3.88 -10.57 -2.95
CA SER A 113 -4.88 -10.78 -1.90
C SER A 113 -5.85 -9.61 -1.79
N TRP A 114 -5.34 -8.38 -1.86
CA TRP A 114 -6.17 -7.18 -1.83
C TRP A 114 -7.09 -7.07 -3.05
N ALA A 115 -6.59 -7.36 -4.24
CA ALA A 115 -7.39 -7.32 -5.47
C ALA A 115 -8.55 -8.31 -5.42
N PHE A 116 -8.35 -9.48 -4.83
CA PHE A 116 -9.40 -10.47 -4.65
C PHE A 116 -10.37 -10.14 -3.50
N ALA A 117 -9.86 -9.62 -2.38
CA ALA A 117 -10.67 -9.30 -1.21
C ALA A 117 -11.51 -8.03 -1.38
N SER A 118 -10.93 -7.00 -2.01
CA SER A 118 -11.57 -5.68 -2.10
C SER A 118 -12.53 -5.54 -3.29
N GLY A 119 -12.53 -6.49 -4.22
CA GLY A 119 -13.27 -6.38 -5.48
C GLY A 119 -13.11 -4.99 -6.08
N PHE A 120 -12.35 -4.80 -7.09
CA PHE A 120 -11.95 -3.50 -7.68
C PHE A 120 -13.10 -2.63 -8.21
N GLY A 121 -14.27 -2.71 -7.63
CA GLY A 121 -15.43 -1.92 -8.02
C GLY A 121 -16.60 -2.23 -7.10
N ASN A 122 -17.12 -1.18 -6.51
CA ASN A 122 -18.46 -1.08 -5.97
C ASN A 122 -19.04 -2.40 -5.42
N GLY A 123 -18.57 -2.90 -4.29
CA GLY A 123 -19.35 -3.70 -3.34
C GLY A 123 -20.32 -4.79 -3.81
N GLU A 124 -20.40 -5.09 -5.08
CA GLU A 124 -21.36 -6.02 -5.65
C GLU A 124 -20.68 -7.21 -6.32
N GLY A 125 -20.55 -8.28 -5.55
CA GLY A 125 -20.46 -9.63 -6.08
C GLY A 125 -19.08 -10.14 -6.48
N PRO A 126 -18.97 -11.48 -6.69
CA PRO A 126 -17.73 -12.12 -7.02
C PRO A 126 -17.20 -11.62 -8.37
N LEU A 127 -16.03 -11.00 -8.29
CA LEU A 127 -15.07 -10.81 -9.38
C LEU A 127 -15.65 -10.82 -10.82
N LYS A 128 -16.17 -9.71 -11.27
CA LYS A 128 -15.99 -9.37 -12.69
C LYS A 128 -14.52 -8.93 -12.82
N VAL A 129 -13.65 -9.87 -13.15
CA VAL A 129 -12.24 -9.61 -13.47
C VAL A 129 -12.23 -8.72 -14.71
N ASP A 130 -12.22 -7.42 -14.50
CA ASP A 130 -12.02 -6.45 -15.56
C ASP A 130 -10.60 -6.64 -16.10
N HIS A 131 -10.41 -6.48 -17.40
CA HIS A 131 -9.14 -6.61 -18.12
C HIS A 131 -7.97 -5.90 -17.39
N ARG A 132 -8.26 -4.84 -16.66
CA ARG A 132 -7.29 -4.01 -15.92
C ARG A 132 -6.86 -4.61 -14.58
N GLN A 133 -7.73 -5.35 -13.93
CA GLN A 133 -7.36 -6.14 -12.75
C GLN A 133 -6.41 -7.26 -13.14
N TRP A 134 -6.65 -7.85 -14.30
CA TRP A 134 -5.78 -8.85 -14.87
C TRP A 134 -4.36 -8.31 -15.10
N ASP A 135 -4.23 -7.11 -15.68
CA ASP A 135 -2.93 -6.48 -15.90
C ASP A 135 -2.19 -6.21 -14.59
N LEU A 136 -2.92 -5.79 -13.55
CA LEU A 136 -2.35 -5.59 -12.22
C LEU A 136 -1.89 -6.90 -11.57
N LEU A 137 -2.72 -7.94 -11.65
CA LEU A 137 -2.39 -9.27 -11.14
C LEU A 137 -1.19 -9.86 -11.87
N LYS A 138 -1.16 -9.72 -13.20
CA LYS A 138 -0.04 -10.15 -14.03
C LYS A 138 1.24 -9.41 -13.63
N ALA A 139 1.21 -8.09 -13.48
CA ALA A 139 2.37 -7.30 -13.04
C ALA A 139 2.87 -7.73 -11.66
N ALA A 140 1.98 -8.03 -10.71
CA ALA A 140 2.33 -8.53 -9.39
C ALA A 140 2.99 -9.92 -9.46
N LEU A 141 2.46 -10.83 -10.27
CA LEU A 141 3.01 -12.16 -10.49
C LEU A 141 4.38 -12.11 -11.18
N ASP A 142 4.53 -11.29 -12.22
CA ASP A 142 5.81 -11.10 -12.92
C ASP A 142 6.88 -10.57 -11.96
N LYS A 143 6.51 -9.66 -11.06
CA LYS A 143 7.41 -9.11 -10.04
C LYS A 143 7.79 -10.15 -8.99
N ALA A 144 6.86 -10.99 -8.56
CA ALA A 144 7.13 -12.11 -7.65
C ALA A 144 8.07 -13.13 -8.29
N ASN A 145 7.80 -13.54 -9.53
CA ASN A 145 8.64 -14.44 -10.30
C ASN A 145 10.06 -13.89 -10.51
N GLY A 146 10.18 -12.59 -10.83
CA GLY A 146 11.46 -11.92 -10.96
C GLY A 146 12.31 -11.99 -9.67
N ARG A 147 11.68 -11.77 -8.51
CA ARG A 147 12.35 -11.90 -7.20
C ARG A 147 12.81 -13.32 -6.93
N VAL A 148 11.97 -14.32 -7.22
CA VAL A 148 12.34 -15.74 -7.06
C VAL A 148 13.51 -16.11 -7.96
N MET A 149 13.52 -15.66 -9.21
CA MET A 149 14.62 -15.90 -10.16
C MET A 149 15.94 -15.29 -9.66
N ILE A 150 15.90 -14.07 -9.15
CA ILE A 150 17.09 -13.41 -8.58
C ILE A 150 17.58 -14.15 -7.35
N ALA A 151 16.68 -14.53 -6.44
CA ALA A 151 17.04 -15.29 -5.24
C ALA A 151 17.69 -16.65 -5.58
N ARG A 152 17.12 -17.37 -6.54
CA ARG A 152 17.71 -18.65 -7.04
C ARG A 152 19.09 -18.46 -7.61
N LYS A 153 19.31 -17.44 -8.44
CA LYS A 153 20.63 -17.12 -8.99
C LYS A 153 21.66 -16.83 -7.90
N ARG A 154 21.26 -16.09 -6.86
CA ARG A 154 22.13 -15.79 -5.71
C ARG A 154 22.49 -17.05 -4.93
N VAL A 155 21.54 -17.95 -4.68
CA VAL A 155 21.78 -19.22 -4.00
C VAL A 155 22.76 -20.09 -4.80
N ILE A 156 22.61 -20.17 -6.12
CA ILE A 156 23.52 -20.91 -6.99
C ILE A 156 24.93 -20.31 -6.97
N ALA A 157 25.05 -18.98 -6.96
CA ALA A 157 26.34 -18.28 -6.92
C ALA A 157 27.08 -18.46 -5.57
N LEU A 158 26.37 -18.80 -4.50
CA LEU A 158 26.93 -19.03 -3.15
C LEU A 158 27.34 -20.51 -2.92
N ARG A 159 27.04 -21.37 -3.85
CA ARG A 159 27.45 -22.79 -3.83
C ARG A 159 28.78 -22.97 -4.58
#